data_aca3658afdd398bee8a750f5887afb2a
#
_entry.id   aca3658afdd398bee8a750f5887afb2a
#
_cell.length_a   1.000
_cell.length_b   1.000
_cell.length_c   1.000
_cell.angle_alpha   90.00
_cell.angle_beta   90.00
_cell.angle_gamma   90.00
#
_symmetry.space_group_name_H-M   'P 1'
#
loop_
_entity.id
_entity.type
_entity.pdbx_description
1 polymer ?
#
loop_
_entity_poly.entity_id
_entity_poly.type
_entity_poly.pdbx_seq_one_letter_code
_entity_poly.pdbx_strand_id
1 'polypeptide(L)'
;MKTKYITLIALATLSLTACENMLDAPYQGGTQDSEQFAQNSGGMMALATGAVSQLGVPYNNFASERDDDLGYTAYTLSLDLNSGDMVNPPSGYDWFTVALDYSDRTPTYANPNMRLGMFFKTIYAANNVLAQIPAGTEDETFIMARGQLKATRAWAYLALAPYYQFKYVGNEDKLSLPILADTTDVYNNPRVSLSKLYAFIMDDLNDAIADLNGYTRSHKGQIDQQVAYGLRARANLYMEKWAEAASDAAEAVAGYTPYAISELTQPGFCDASDHSWMWALLIPATVAGEELATWPSQIGSFSGNSYTAYGAIYRQINSLLYAKIADTDVRKSWWLDLNQQSPYLEELTWTDEAKGIVYKGQDIAKARIADVKEAMPPYSNVKFGQRSGIGSPYNDGDWCLMRAEEMLLIQAEAKAKAGDVAGGKSILESFVQTYRDPAFISKAASAEELSDEVWLQRRIELWGEGFAMADKMRLEKNIVRFKNGDETSNVDDVYKFNIAAGDPWLLLRFPQTEINANNAIEQNTGGNLPQTGDGATLRDGVTD
;
A
#
# COMPACT_ATOMS: atom_id res chain seq x y z
N MET A 1 -19.41 34.49 -61.52
CA MET A 1 -18.48 34.22 -60.37
C MET A 1 -19.08 34.59 -59.00
N LYS A 2 -20.19 35.31 -58.90
CA LYS A 2 -20.77 35.67 -57.58
C LYS A 2 -21.70 34.60 -56.97
N THR A 3 -22.25 33.70 -57.76
CA THR A 3 -23.23 32.66 -57.29
C THR A 3 -22.58 31.45 -56.65
N LYS A 4 -21.31 31.15 -56.94
CA LYS A 4 -20.60 30.00 -56.34
C LYS A 4 -20.14 30.23 -54.90
N TYR A 5 -19.95 31.48 -54.48
CA TYR A 5 -19.55 31.81 -53.11
C TYR A 5 -20.73 31.81 -52.12
N ILE A 6 -21.94 32.08 -52.58
CA ILE A 6 -23.15 32.08 -51.75
C ILE A 6 -23.53 30.63 -51.36
N THR A 7 -23.31 29.68 -52.26
CA THR A 7 -23.60 28.25 -51.97
C THR A 7 -22.58 27.64 -51.02
N LEU A 8 -21.31 28.12 -51.05
CA LEU A 8 -20.29 27.62 -50.10
C LEU A 8 -20.48 28.15 -48.68
N ILE A 9 -20.95 29.41 -48.54
CA ILE A 9 -21.25 29.99 -47.22
C ILE A 9 -22.49 29.36 -46.61
N ALA A 10 -23.51 29.02 -47.40
CA ALA A 10 -24.69 28.31 -46.90
C ALA A 10 -24.42 26.86 -46.47
N LEU A 11 -23.46 26.17 -47.10
CA LEU A 11 -23.01 24.84 -46.66
C LEU A 11 -22.15 24.89 -45.39
N ALA A 12 -21.34 25.95 -45.20
CA ALA A 12 -20.49 26.12 -44.03
C ALA A 12 -21.31 26.50 -42.77
N THR A 13 -22.43 27.19 -42.91
CA THR A 13 -23.32 27.54 -41.81
C THR A 13 -24.22 26.37 -41.38
N LEU A 14 -24.56 25.45 -42.29
CA LEU A 14 -25.33 24.23 -41.96
C LEU A 14 -24.47 23.17 -41.26
N SER A 15 -23.14 23.21 -41.40
CA SER A 15 -22.25 22.29 -40.71
C SER A 15 -21.95 22.69 -39.26
N LEU A 16 -22.12 23.96 -38.88
CA LEU A 16 -21.90 24.44 -37.51
C LEU A 16 -23.12 24.21 -36.59
N THR A 17 -24.34 24.16 -37.13
CA THR A 17 -25.54 23.85 -36.35
C THR A 17 -25.77 22.35 -36.17
N ALA A 18 -25.10 21.49 -36.96
CA ALA A 18 -25.18 20.04 -36.78
C ALA A 18 -24.33 19.51 -35.63
N CYS A 19 -23.32 20.28 -35.20
CA CYS A 19 -22.46 19.87 -34.06
C CYS A 19 -23.05 20.23 -32.69
N GLU A 20 -23.86 21.30 -32.58
CA GLU A 20 -24.52 21.64 -31.32
C GLU A 20 -25.61 20.61 -30.92
N ASN A 21 -26.36 20.11 -31.89
CA ASN A 21 -27.40 19.10 -31.62
C ASN A 21 -26.87 17.67 -31.42
N MET A 22 -25.60 17.40 -31.72
CA MET A 22 -24.95 16.10 -31.39
C MET A 22 -24.43 16.05 -29.96
N LEU A 23 -24.18 17.20 -29.33
CA LEU A 23 -23.76 17.28 -27.94
C LEU A 23 -24.95 17.24 -26.95
N ASP A 24 -26.14 17.61 -27.41
CA ASP A 24 -27.39 17.61 -26.63
C ASP A 24 -28.30 16.40 -26.91
N ALA A 25 -27.91 15.49 -27.79
CA ALA A 25 -28.68 14.26 -27.98
C ALA A 25 -28.52 13.37 -26.76
N PRO A 26 -29.60 13.06 -26.01
CA PRO A 26 -29.49 12.07 -24.95
C PRO A 26 -28.98 10.76 -25.56
N TYR A 27 -27.90 10.24 -24.98
CA TYR A 27 -27.24 9.02 -25.43
C TYR A 27 -28.26 7.86 -25.42
N GLN A 28 -28.79 7.50 -26.60
CA GLN A 28 -29.79 6.44 -26.77
C GLN A 28 -29.17 5.06 -26.98
N GLY A 29 -28.01 4.82 -26.39
CA GLY A 29 -27.41 3.49 -26.43
C GLY A 29 -27.27 2.98 -25.01
N GLY A 30 -28.09 2.08 -24.55
CA GLY A 30 -28.07 1.20 -23.37
C GLY A 30 -27.04 1.38 -22.22
N THR A 31 -26.32 2.48 -22.19
CA THR A 31 -25.42 2.91 -21.11
C THR A 31 -26.03 4.10 -20.40
N GLN A 32 -26.22 3.99 -19.10
CA GLN A 32 -26.63 5.11 -18.25
C GLN A 32 -25.43 6.07 -18.12
N ASP A 33 -25.66 7.39 -18.12
CA ASP A 33 -24.63 8.32 -17.70
C ASP A 33 -24.39 8.18 -16.18
N SER A 34 -23.29 8.75 -15.67
CA SER A 34 -22.91 8.61 -14.25
C SER A 34 -23.99 9.17 -13.30
N GLU A 35 -24.72 10.21 -13.71
CA GLU A 35 -25.80 10.79 -12.90
C GLU A 35 -27.05 9.89 -12.88
N GLN A 36 -27.43 9.32 -14.00
CA GLN A 36 -28.52 8.35 -14.08
C GLN A 36 -28.20 7.06 -13.36
N PHE A 37 -26.92 6.64 -13.42
CA PHE A 37 -26.43 5.47 -12.72
C PHE A 37 -26.42 5.68 -11.21
N ALA A 38 -26.03 6.86 -10.75
CA ALA A 38 -26.04 7.26 -9.34
C ALA A 38 -27.44 7.39 -8.73
N GLN A 39 -28.49 7.65 -9.54
CA GLN A 39 -29.87 7.66 -9.08
C GLN A 39 -30.42 6.27 -8.77
N ASN A 40 -29.74 5.22 -9.19
CA ASN A 40 -30.02 3.84 -8.84
C ASN A 40 -29.14 3.42 -7.66
N SER A 41 -29.74 2.95 -6.58
CA SER A 41 -29.03 2.56 -5.36
C SER A 41 -27.96 1.50 -5.59
N GLY A 42 -28.17 0.53 -6.49
CA GLY A 42 -27.15 -0.43 -6.90
C GLY A 42 -26.00 0.20 -7.67
N GLY A 43 -26.28 1.20 -8.51
CA GLY A 43 -25.28 1.98 -9.22
C GLY A 43 -24.43 2.81 -8.28
N MET A 44 -25.02 3.44 -7.28
CA MET A 44 -24.32 4.21 -6.26
C MET A 44 -23.30 3.35 -5.49
N MET A 45 -23.67 2.13 -5.11
CA MET A 45 -22.77 1.21 -4.42
C MET A 45 -21.59 0.78 -5.32
N ALA A 46 -21.84 0.57 -6.62
CA ALA A 46 -20.78 0.26 -7.58
C ALA A 46 -19.80 1.44 -7.76
N LEU A 47 -20.29 2.69 -7.80
CA LEU A 47 -19.46 3.89 -7.86
C LEU A 47 -18.61 4.05 -6.58
N ALA A 48 -19.20 3.78 -5.41
CA ALA A 48 -18.47 3.83 -4.13
C ALA A 48 -17.32 2.81 -4.09
N THR A 49 -17.56 1.59 -4.55
CA THR A 49 -16.52 0.55 -4.65
C THR A 49 -15.47 0.91 -5.71
N GLY A 50 -15.91 1.50 -6.84
CA GLY A 50 -15.06 1.90 -7.95
C GLY A 50 -13.99 2.93 -7.57
N ALA A 51 -14.26 3.77 -6.58
CA ALA A 51 -13.30 4.77 -6.11
C ALA A 51 -11.97 4.16 -5.59
N VAL A 52 -12.03 2.95 -5.02
CA VAL A 52 -10.84 2.20 -4.56
C VAL A 52 -10.25 1.32 -5.66
N SER A 53 -11.09 0.67 -6.46
CA SER A 53 -10.65 -0.33 -7.45
C SER A 53 -9.68 0.22 -8.50
N GLN A 54 -9.76 1.51 -8.81
CA GLN A 54 -8.83 2.19 -9.72
C GLN A 54 -7.36 2.11 -9.28
N LEU A 55 -7.11 1.91 -7.98
CA LEU A 55 -5.76 1.84 -7.42
C LEU A 55 -5.03 0.54 -7.74
N GLY A 56 -5.72 -0.45 -8.29
CA GLY A 56 -5.13 -1.71 -8.79
C GLY A 56 -4.88 -1.73 -10.29
N VAL A 57 -5.21 -0.65 -11.02
CA VAL A 57 -5.10 -0.59 -12.49
C VAL A 57 -3.71 -0.10 -12.89
N PRO A 58 -2.98 -0.81 -13.77
CA PRO A 58 -1.73 -0.35 -14.35
C PRO A 58 -1.90 0.97 -15.14
N TYR A 59 -0.85 1.78 -15.18
CA TYR A 59 -0.76 3.02 -15.98
C TYR A 59 -1.82 4.08 -15.68
N ASN A 60 -2.38 4.07 -14.46
CA ASN A 60 -3.51 4.92 -14.08
C ASN A 60 -3.13 6.40 -13.90
N ASN A 61 -1.87 6.70 -13.56
CA ASN A 61 -1.48 8.08 -13.28
C ASN A 61 -1.12 8.87 -14.53
N PHE A 62 -0.40 8.28 -15.46
CA PHE A 62 0.15 8.98 -16.63
C PHE A 62 -0.52 8.64 -17.96
N ALA A 63 -1.41 7.67 -18.01
CA ALA A 63 -2.00 7.15 -19.26
C ALA A 63 -0.95 6.80 -20.34
N SER A 64 0.26 6.46 -19.90
CA SER A 64 1.40 6.03 -20.74
C SER A 64 2.12 4.90 -20.00
N GLU A 65 2.66 3.97 -20.77
CA GLU A 65 3.36 2.82 -20.22
C GLU A 65 4.57 3.25 -19.38
N ARG A 66 4.50 2.97 -18.10
CA ARG A 66 5.56 3.11 -17.09
C ARG A 66 5.44 1.97 -16.11
N ASP A 67 6.44 1.13 -16.02
CA ASP A 67 6.34 -0.10 -15.23
C ASP A 67 6.42 0.15 -13.71
N ASP A 68 6.64 1.39 -13.27
CA ASP A 68 6.48 1.84 -11.90
C ASP A 68 5.09 2.47 -11.61
N ASP A 69 4.20 2.57 -12.61
CA ASP A 69 2.82 3.07 -12.43
C ASP A 69 1.84 1.90 -12.25
N LEU A 70 1.99 1.17 -11.15
CA LEU A 70 1.15 0.04 -10.75
C LEU A 70 0.23 0.39 -9.56
N GLY A 71 -0.16 1.64 -9.44
CA GLY A 71 -1.13 2.12 -8.47
C GLY A 71 -0.65 2.02 -7.02
N TYR A 72 -1.54 1.57 -6.11
CA TYR A 72 -1.26 1.50 -4.68
C TYR A 72 -0.05 0.62 -4.33
N THR A 73 0.16 -0.45 -5.05
CA THR A 73 1.27 -1.38 -4.82
C THR A 73 2.62 -0.78 -5.17
N ALA A 74 2.71 0.15 -6.13
CA ALA A 74 3.93 0.95 -6.36
C ALA A 74 4.27 1.84 -5.17
N TYR A 75 3.23 2.43 -4.56
CA TYR A 75 3.39 3.27 -3.38
C TYR A 75 3.93 2.47 -2.19
N THR A 76 3.31 1.34 -1.87
CA THR A 76 3.72 0.47 -0.76
C THR A 76 5.11 -0.11 -0.97
N LEU A 77 5.44 -0.58 -2.18
CA LEU A 77 6.78 -1.06 -2.53
C LEU A 77 7.85 0.02 -2.31
N SER A 78 7.57 1.25 -2.75
CA SER A 78 8.49 2.37 -2.54
C SER A 78 8.73 2.64 -1.05
N LEU A 79 7.70 2.56 -0.21
CA LEU A 79 7.81 2.78 1.23
C LEU A 79 8.57 1.65 1.92
N ASP A 80 8.38 0.41 1.52
CA ASP A 80 9.12 -0.72 2.06
C ASP A 80 10.61 -0.62 1.70
N LEU A 81 10.96 -0.22 0.47
CA LEU A 81 12.34 0.05 0.06
C LEU A 81 12.94 1.25 0.82
N ASN A 82 12.17 2.30 1.08
CA ASN A 82 12.59 3.41 1.91
C ASN A 82 12.86 2.96 3.36
N SER A 83 12.07 2.03 3.89
CA SER A 83 12.19 1.60 5.29
C SER A 83 13.53 0.95 5.64
N GLY A 84 14.22 0.39 4.66
CA GLY A 84 15.44 -0.39 4.84
C GLY A 84 15.21 -1.84 5.29
N ASP A 85 13.96 -2.27 5.49
CA ASP A 85 13.62 -3.67 5.78
C ASP A 85 13.58 -4.51 4.51
N MET A 86 13.34 -3.86 3.37
CA MET A 86 13.43 -4.43 2.04
C MET A 86 14.64 -3.85 1.30
N VAL A 87 15.38 -4.70 0.63
CA VAL A 87 16.55 -4.35 -0.18
C VAL A 87 16.54 -5.11 -1.49
N ASN A 88 17.32 -4.66 -2.46
CA ASN A 88 17.62 -5.40 -3.68
C ASN A 88 18.97 -4.93 -4.25
N PRO A 89 19.59 -5.73 -5.12
CA PRO A 89 20.81 -5.32 -5.78
C PRO A 89 20.56 -4.12 -6.69
N PRO A 90 21.57 -3.27 -6.94
CA PRO A 90 21.43 -2.18 -7.91
C PRO A 90 21.23 -2.76 -9.31
N SER A 91 20.30 -2.16 -10.06
CA SER A 91 20.04 -2.54 -11.44
C SER A 91 19.62 -1.32 -12.25
N GLY A 92 20.13 -1.20 -13.46
CA GLY A 92 19.70 -0.17 -14.41
C GLY A 92 18.28 -0.36 -14.93
N TYR A 93 17.69 -1.51 -14.67
CA TYR A 93 16.31 -1.84 -15.06
C TYR A 93 15.29 -1.68 -13.94
N ASP A 94 15.71 -1.43 -12.69
CA ASP A 94 14.80 -1.28 -11.57
C ASP A 94 14.26 0.15 -11.48
N TRP A 95 12.99 0.31 -11.82
CA TRP A 95 12.26 1.57 -11.70
C TRP A 95 12.16 2.09 -10.26
N PHE A 96 12.34 1.21 -9.26
CA PHE A 96 12.26 1.55 -7.83
C PHE A 96 13.61 1.85 -7.18
N THR A 97 14.70 1.89 -7.95
CA THR A 97 16.03 2.32 -7.47
C THR A 97 15.97 3.69 -6.80
N VAL A 98 15.14 4.60 -7.33
CA VAL A 98 14.94 5.95 -6.76
C VAL A 98 14.33 5.94 -5.34
N ALA A 99 13.65 4.86 -4.95
CA ALA A 99 13.20 4.68 -3.57
C ALA A 99 14.33 4.18 -2.66
N LEU A 100 15.21 3.32 -3.17
CA LEU A 100 16.39 2.84 -2.43
C LEU A 100 17.35 3.98 -2.12
N ASP A 101 17.65 4.84 -3.08
CA ASP A 101 18.59 5.96 -2.92
C ASP A 101 17.93 7.24 -2.38
N TYR A 102 16.60 7.23 -2.13
CA TYR A 102 15.83 8.37 -1.66
C TYR A 102 15.76 9.57 -2.62
N SER A 103 16.15 9.44 -3.87
CA SER A 103 15.98 10.48 -4.89
C SER A 103 14.51 10.66 -5.31
N ASP A 104 13.66 9.71 -4.95
CA ASP A 104 12.21 9.73 -5.13
C ASP A 104 11.49 10.89 -4.40
N ARG A 105 12.21 11.68 -3.57
CA ARG A 105 11.73 12.94 -2.99
C ARG A 105 11.94 14.15 -3.89
N THR A 106 12.62 14.00 -5.02
CA THR A 106 12.84 15.12 -5.95
C THR A 106 11.52 15.58 -6.57
N PRO A 107 11.05 16.83 -6.34
CA PRO A 107 9.69 17.26 -6.71
C PRO A 107 9.38 17.17 -8.20
N THR A 108 10.41 17.20 -9.06
CA THR A 108 10.27 17.12 -10.52
C THR A 108 10.25 15.68 -11.05
N TYR A 109 10.46 14.68 -10.19
CA TYR A 109 10.37 13.27 -10.59
C TYR A 109 8.91 12.82 -10.67
N ALA A 110 8.67 11.71 -11.36
CA ALA A 110 7.35 11.14 -11.50
C ALA A 110 6.78 10.63 -10.15
N ASN A 111 7.63 10.10 -9.27
CA ASN A 111 7.21 9.47 -8.02
C ASN A 111 6.38 10.37 -7.09
N PRO A 112 6.76 11.65 -6.79
CA PRO A 112 5.89 12.52 -6.01
C PRO A 112 4.53 12.74 -6.67
N ASN A 113 4.48 12.85 -8.02
CA ASN A 113 3.24 13.05 -8.76
C ASN A 113 2.35 11.79 -8.70
N MET A 114 2.92 10.60 -8.92
CA MET A 114 2.18 9.34 -8.79
C MET A 114 1.58 9.18 -7.39
N ARG A 115 2.40 9.37 -6.36
CA ARG A 115 2.00 9.17 -4.95
C ARG A 115 0.88 10.11 -4.52
N LEU A 116 1.07 11.42 -4.70
CA LEU A 116 0.05 12.39 -4.32
C LEU A 116 -1.18 12.30 -5.23
N GLY A 117 -0.96 12.27 -6.54
CA GLY A 117 -2.01 12.29 -7.55
C GLY A 117 -2.98 11.11 -7.43
N MET A 118 -2.48 9.92 -7.17
CA MET A 118 -3.29 8.71 -7.00
C MET A 118 -4.31 8.87 -5.86
N PHE A 119 -3.86 9.29 -4.68
CA PHE A 119 -4.76 9.44 -3.54
C PHE A 119 -5.69 10.64 -3.69
N PHE A 120 -5.22 11.77 -4.24
CA PHE A 120 -6.10 12.92 -4.48
C PHE A 120 -7.13 12.67 -5.59
N LYS A 121 -6.82 11.86 -6.61
CA LYS A 121 -7.83 11.36 -7.57
C LYS A 121 -8.89 10.51 -6.86
N THR A 122 -8.48 9.64 -5.93
CA THR A 122 -9.41 8.82 -5.14
C THR A 122 -10.29 9.69 -4.23
N ILE A 123 -9.72 10.68 -3.54
CA ILE A 123 -10.45 11.65 -2.73
C ILE A 123 -11.46 12.43 -3.57
N TYR A 124 -11.02 12.92 -4.74
CA TYR A 124 -11.89 13.66 -5.66
C TYR A 124 -13.01 12.79 -6.20
N ALA A 125 -12.72 11.54 -6.57
CA ALA A 125 -13.74 10.58 -7.01
C ALA A 125 -14.77 10.31 -5.90
N ALA A 126 -14.31 10.10 -4.67
CA ALA A 126 -15.21 9.94 -3.52
C ALA A 126 -16.08 11.17 -3.29
N ASN A 127 -15.53 12.38 -3.38
CA ASN A 127 -16.27 13.63 -3.24
C ASN A 127 -17.34 13.79 -4.33
N ASN A 128 -17.02 13.47 -5.58
CA ASN A 128 -17.96 13.55 -6.70
C ASN A 128 -19.17 12.63 -6.49
N VAL A 129 -18.96 11.43 -5.97
CA VAL A 129 -20.05 10.48 -5.69
C VAL A 129 -20.83 10.91 -4.44
N LEU A 130 -20.14 11.36 -3.39
CA LEU A 130 -20.78 11.89 -2.17
C LEU A 130 -21.71 13.07 -2.47
N ALA A 131 -21.34 13.95 -3.40
CA ALA A 131 -22.16 15.10 -3.80
C ALA A 131 -23.48 14.69 -4.49
N GLN A 132 -23.60 13.46 -4.99
CA GLN A 132 -24.79 12.93 -5.64
C GLN A 132 -25.74 12.23 -4.64
N ILE A 133 -25.32 11.98 -3.42
CA ILE A 133 -26.16 11.37 -2.39
C ILE A 133 -27.11 12.44 -1.83
N PRO A 134 -28.44 12.22 -1.88
CA PRO A 134 -29.40 13.21 -1.37
C PRO A 134 -29.17 13.53 0.12
N ALA A 135 -29.13 14.81 0.45
CA ALA A 135 -29.02 15.24 1.84
C ALA A 135 -30.22 14.74 2.66
N GLY A 136 -29.95 14.12 3.81
CA GLY A 136 -30.99 13.58 4.69
C GLY A 136 -31.67 12.33 4.14
N THR A 137 -31.04 11.62 3.19
CA THR A 137 -31.59 10.35 2.67
C THR A 137 -31.82 9.33 3.80
N GLU A 138 -32.96 8.63 3.71
CA GLU A 138 -33.31 7.48 4.57
C GLU A 138 -33.12 6.14 3.82
N ASP A 139 -32.72 6.17 2.55
CA ASP A 139 -32.41 4.98 1.78
C ASP A 139 -31.11 4.32 2.29
N GLU A 140 -31.25 3.10 2.80
CA GLU A 140 -30.14 2.34 3.41
C GLU A 140 -28.96 2.16 2.44
N THR A 141 -29.22 1.97 1.13
CA THR A 141 -28.15 1.78 0.14
C THR A 141 -27.35 3.05 -0.07
N PHE A 142 -27.98 4.21 -0.11
CA PHE A 142 -27.29 5.49 -0.15
C PHE A 142 -26.51 5.76 1.14
N ILE A 143 -27.06 5.41 2.29
CA ILE A 143 -26.38 5.53 3.58
C ILE A 143 -25.12 4.66 3.59
N MET A 144 -25.23 3.39 3.19
CA MET A 144 -24.11 2.45 3.13
C MET A 144 -23.05 2.89 2.10
N ALA A 145 -23.46 3.40 0.94
CA ALA A 145 -22.55 3.96 -0.06
C ALA A 145 -21.80 5.18 0.49
N ARG A 146 -22.49 6.06 1.23
CA ARG A 146 -21.89 7.20 1.92
C ARG A 146 -20.83 6.75 2.93
N GLY A 147 -21.13 5.73 3.72
CA GLY A 147 -20.18 5.14 4.67
C GLY A 147 -18.91 4.61 3.98
N GLN A 148 -19.05 3.88 2.87
CA GLN A 148 -17.89 3.39 2.11
C GLN A 148 -17.07 4.54 1.51
N LEU A 149 -17.71 5.57 0.95
CA LEU A 149 -17.02 6.71 0.34
C LEU A 149 -16.25 7.52 1.39
N LYS A 150 -16.85 7.77 2.57
CA LYS A 150 -16.19 8.44 3.68
C LYS A 150 -15.01 7.63 4.20
N ALA A 151 -15.17 6.32 4.41
CA ALA A 151 -14.07 5.46 4.80
C ALA A 151 -12.94 5.44 3.76
N THR A 152 -13.27 5.43 2.47
CA THR A 152 -12.29 5.52 1.37
C THR A 152 -11.53 6.83 1.40
N ARG A 153 -12.22 7.96 1.59
CA ARG A 153 -11.60 9.28 1.68
C ARG A 153 -10.69 9.40 2.90
N ALA A 154 -11.15 8.94 4.05
CA ALA A 154 -10.36 8.89 5.27
C ALA A 154 -9.10 8.00 5.11
N TRP A 155 -9.24 6.83 4.50
CA TRP A 155 -8.10 5.96 4.21
C TRP A 155 -7.08 6.61 3.28
N ALA A 156 -7.52 7.29 2.24
CA ALA A 156 -6.63 7.98 1.31
C ALA A 156 -5.78 9.06 2.02
N TYR A 157 -6.39 9.83 2.91
CA TYR A 157 -5.64 10.77 3.75
C TYR A 157 -4.72 10.07 4.76
N LEU A 158 -5.20 9.02 5.42
CA LEU A 158 -4.45 8.26 6.40
C LEU A 158 -3.22 7.58 5.79
N ALA A 159 -3.32 7.14 4.55
CA ALA A 159 -2.19 6.57 3.81
C ALA A 159 -1.07 7.60 3.54
N LEU A 160 -1.41 8.88 3.37
CA LEU A 160 -0.44 9.95 3.09
C LEU A 160 0.08 10.65 4.36
N ALA A 161 -0.78 10.84 5.37
CA ALA A 161 -0.52 11.68 6.53
C ALA A 161 0.83 11.40 7.22
N PRO A 162 1.25 10.13 7.46
CA PRO A 162 2.50 9.80 8.14
C PRO A 162 3.77 10.25 7.40
N TYR A 163 3.66 10.61 6.12
CA TYR A 163 4.81 10.93 5.27
C TYR A 163 4.88 12.40 4.84
N TYR A 164 3.80 13.17 5.06
CA TYR A 164 3.79 14.61 4.78
C TYR A 164 4.00 15.46 6.04
N GLN A 165 3.97 14.83 7.20
CA GLN A 165 4.44 15.35 8.47
C GLN A 165 4.95 14.20 9.34
N PHE A 166 5.78 14.51 10.34
CA PHE A 166 6.25 13.54 11.33
C PHE A 166 5.10 13.06 12.23
N LYS A 167 5.40 12.18 13.20
CA LYS A 167 4.40 11.63 14.12
C LYS A 167 3.43 12.68 14.64
N TYR A 168 2.22 12.25 14.97
CA TYR A 168 1.15 13.15 15.39
C TYR A 168 1.50 13.91 16.67
N VAL A 169 1.84 13.17 17.75
CA VAL A 169 2.10 13.76 19.06
C VAL A 169 3.35 14.64 19.03
N GLY A 170 3.17 15.91 19.37
CA GLY A 170 4.19 16.95 19.34
C GLY A 170 4.31 17.71 18.01
N ASN A 171 3.49 17.35 17.00
CA ASN A 171 3.45 18.03 15.70
C ASN A 171 2.01 18.43 15.29
N GLU A 172 1.07 18.45 16.22
CA GLU A 172 -0.36 18.70 15.99
C GLU A 172 -0.62 19.99 15.20
N ASP A 173 0.15 21.04 15.48
CA ASP A 173 0.02 22.36 14.85
C ASP A 173 0.86 22.50 13.56
N LYS A 174 1.66 21.49 13.20
CA LYS A 174 2.47 21.54 11.99
C LYS A 174 1.65 21.25 10.74
N LEU A 175 2.02 21.89 9.63
CA LEU A 175 1.34 21.71 8.35
C LEU A 175 1.56 20.30 7.78
N SER A 176 0.48 19.67 7.34
CA SER A 176 0.49 18.37 6.68
C SER A 176 -0.03 18.50 5.24
N LEU A 177 -1.18 17.94 4.94
CA LEU A 177 -1.82 17.93 3.61
C LEU A 177 -2.89 19.03 3.50
N PRO A 178 -3.26 19.48 2.29
CA PRO A 178 -4.50 20.20 2.09
C PRO A 178 -5.70 19.26 2.28
N ILE A 179 -6.83 19.77 2.76
CA ILE A 179 -8.08 19.03 2.80
C ILE A 179 -8.94 19.42 1.59
N LEU A 180 -9.30 18.46 0.78
CA LEU A 180 -10.31 18.58 -0.26
C LEU A 180 -11.60 17.96 0.28
N ALA A 181 -12.46 18.78 0.87
CA ALA A 181 -13.69 18.33 1.51
C ALA A 181 -14.83 18.06 0.50
N ASP A 182 -14.78 18.75 -0.64
CA ASP A 182 -15.71 18.65 -1.75
C ASP A 182 -14.98 18.82 -3.09
N THR A 183 -15.71 19.16 -4.16
CA THR A 183 -15.15 19.34 -5.51
C THR A 183 -14.82 20.79 -5.84
N THR A 184 -14.98 21.71 -4.90
CA THR A 184 -14.70 23.13 -5.08
C THR A 184 -13.28 23.49 -4.68
N ASP A 185 -12.75 24.56 -5.27
CA ASP A 185 -11.47 25.21 -4.95
C ASP A 185 -10.23 24.31 -4.83
N VAL A 186 -9.95 23.58 -5.90
CA VAL A 186 -8.73 22.74 -6.02
C VAL A 186 -7.44 23.54 -6.27
N TYR A 187 -7.53 24.82 -6.65
CA TYR A 187 -6.38 25.61 -7.10
C TYR A 187 -5.82 26.57 -6.06
N ASN A 188 -6.48 26.75 -4.93
CA ASN A 188 -6.05 27.65 -3.87
C ASN A 188 -6.30 27.02 -2.50
N ASN A 189 -5.91 25.77 -2.34
CA ASN A 189 -6.18 24.95 -1.17
C ASN A 189 -4.89 24.80 -0.33
N PRO A 190 -4.74 25.53 0.79
CA PRO A 190 -3.54 25.48 1.61
C PRO A 190 -3.46 24.18 2.41
N ARG A 191 -2.26 23.82 2.79
CA ARG A 191 -2.00 22.79 3.80
C ARG A 191 -2.69 23.17 5.13
N VAL A 192 -3.21 22.17 5.81
CA VAL A 192 -3.79 22.34 7.15
C VAL A 192 -2.87 21.75 8.23
N SER A 193 -3.11 22.11 9.49
CA SER A 193 -2.43 21.47 10.61
C SER A 193 -2.73 19.97 10.66
N LEU A 194 -1.78 19.22 11.21
CA LEU A 194 -1.91 17.78 11.37
C LEU A 194 -3.15 17.42 12.23
N SER A 195 -3.40 18.19 13.29
CA SER A 195 -4.61 18.02 14.12
C SER A 195 -5.90 18.21 13.34
N LYS A 196 -5.97 19.22 12.47
CA LYS A 196 -7.14 19.43 11.61
C LYS A 196 -7.33 18.30 10.59
N LEU A 197 -6.24 17.81 10.02
CA LEU A 197 -6.30 16.68 9.08
C LEU A 197 -6.82 15.42 9.79
N TYR A 198 -6.26 15.07 10.95
CA TYR A 198 -6.73 13.89 11.69
C TYR A 198 -8.16 14.06 12.23
N ALA A 199 -8.58 15.26 12.60
CA ALA A 199 -9.99 15.51 12.94
C ALA A 199 -10.91 15.18 11.76
N PHE A 200 -10.57 15.64 10.54
CA PHE A 200 -11.33 15.33 9.34
C PHE A 200 -11.37 13.82 9.02
N ILE A 201 -10.24 13.12 9.17
CA ILE A 201 -10.15 11.66 9.01
C ILE A 201 -11.07 10.97 10.02
N MET A 202 -11.03 11.40 11.29
CA MET A 202 -11.83 10.79 12.36
C MET A 202 -13.33 11.05 12.19
N ASP A 203 -13.73 12.22 11.74
CA ASP A 203 -15.13 12.54 11.45
C ASP A 203 -15.66 11.62 10.34
N ASP A 204 -14.92 11.46 9.25
CA ASP A 204 -15.29 10.55 8.17
C ASP A 204 -15.38 9.08 8.64
N LEU A 205 -14.45 8.62 9.48
CA LEU A 205 -14.46 7.24 9.99
C LEU A 205 -15.60 7.01 11.01
N ASN A 206 -15.90 7.99 11.84
CA ASN A 206 -17.04 7.92 12.76
C ASN A 206 -18.36 7.82 12.01
N ASP A 207 -18.54 8.64 10.99
CA ASP A 207 -19.72 8.60 10.13
C ASP A 207 -19.80 7.26 9.36
N ALA A 208 -18.66 6.78 8.83
CA ALA A 208 -18.60 5.52 8.11
C ALA A 208 -19.01 4.32 9.00
N ILE A 209 -18.52 4.27 10.24
CA ILE A 209 -18.89 3.22 11.20
C ILE A 209 -20.40 3.25 11.50
N ALA A 210 -20.98 4.43 11.62
CA ALA A 210 -22.42 4.58 11.85
C ALA A 210 -23.23 4.16 10.61
N ASP A 211 -22.84 4.61 9.43
CA ASP A 211 -23.52 4.36 8.17
C ASP A 211 -23.44 2.89 7.73
N LEU A 212 -22.35 2.20 8.07
CA LEU A 212 -22.13 0.79 7.71
C LEU A 212 -22.63 -0.21 8.75
N ASN A 213 -23.35 0.27 9.78
CA ASN A 213 -23.92 -0.63 10.78
C ASN A 213 -24.94 -1.59 10.15
N GLY A 214 -24.70 -2.89 10.31
CA GLY A 214 -25.53 -3.95 9.73
C GLY A 214 -25.29 -4.22 8.23
N TYR A 215 -24.39 -3.48 7.58
CA TYR A 215 -24.02 -3.75 6.20
C TYR A 215 -23.28 -5.06 6.02
N THR A 216 -23.75 -5.89 5.11
CA THR A 216 -23.06 -7.12 4.68
C THR A 216 -22.55 -6.94 3.27
N ARG A 217 -21.24 -6.89 3.11
CA ARG A 217 -20.56 -6.72 1.82
C ARG A 217 -20.63 -7.98 0.96
N SER A 218 -20.65 -7.81 -0.36
CA SER A 218 -20.66 -8.91 -1.33
C SER A 218 -19.25 -9.49 -1.60
N HIS A 219 -18.21 -8.72 -1.41
CA HIS A 219 -16.80 -9.12 -1.60
C HIS A 219 -15.85 -8.23 -0.80
N LYS A 220 -14.61 -8.69 -0.62
CA LYS A 220 -13.60 -7.99 0.20
C LYS A 220 -13.03 -6.70 -0.42
N GLY A 221 -13.40 -6.34 -1.63
CA GLY A 221 -13.11 -5.01 -2.20
C GLY A 221 -13.99 -3.89 -1.63
N GLN A 222 -15.09 -4.24 -0.95
CA GLN A 222 -15.97 -3.29 -0.28
C GLN A 222 -15.57 -3.09 1.18
N ILE A 223 -15.82 -1.90 1.69
CA ILE A 223 -15.62 -1.55 3.10
C ILE A 223 -16.90 -1.86 3.86
N ASP A 224 -16.81 -2.68 4.91
CA ASP A 224 -17.86 -2.88 5.90
C ASP A 224 -17.51 -2.18 7.23
N GLN A 225 -18.36 -2.31 8.22
CA GLN A 225 -18.17 -1.68 9.51
C GLN A 225 -16.86 -2.12 10.19
N GLN A 226 -16.48 -3.39 10.06
CA GLN A 226 -15.26 -3.92 10.66
C GLN A 226 -14.00 -3.33 9.99
N VAL A 227 -13.99 -3.17 8.68
CA VAL A 227 -12.91 -2.48 7.96
C VAL A 227 -12.83 -1.01 8.39
N ALA A 228 -13.97 -0.33 8.57
CA ALA A 228 -14.00 1.05 9.06
C ALA A 228 -13.44 1.16 10.50
N TYR A 229 -13.74 0.22 11.40
CA TYR A 229 -13.08 0.11 12.70
C TYR A 229 -11.58 -0.09 12.56
N GLY A 230 -11.11 -0.96 11.67
CA GLY A 230 -9.68 -1.19 11.43
C GLY A 230 -8.96 0.06 10.92
N LEU A 231 -9.58 0.85 10.05
CA LEU A 231 -9.04 2.14 9.61
C LEU A 231 -8.98 3.15 10.77
N ARG A 232 -10.00 3.17 11.65
CA ARG A 232 -9.99 4.05 12.82
C ARG A 232 -8.98 3.58 13.88
N ALA A 233 -8.75 2.27 14.00
CA ALA A 233 -7.69 1.73 14.83
C ALA A 233 -6.29 2.20 14.35
N ARG A 234 -6.02 2.20 13.04
CA ARG A 234 -4.79 2.79 12.47
C ARG A 234 -4.67 4.27 12.79
N ALA A 235 -5.74 5.06 12.60
CA ALA A 235 -5.74 6.48 12.90
C ALA A 235 -5.48 6.75 14.39
N ASN A 236 -6.15 6.01 15.27
CA ASN A 236 -5.95 6.12 16.72
C ASN A 236 -4.54 5.69 17.15
N LEU A 237 -3.97 4.64 16.53
CA LEU A 237 -2.58 4.23 16.74
C LEU A 237 -1.59 5.37 16.39
N TYR A 238 -1.78 6.03 15.25
CA TYR A 238 -0.92 7.14 14.83
C TYR A 238 -1.08 8.39 15.70
N MET A 239 -2.27 8.61 16.28
CA MET A 239 -2.52 9.69 17.22
C MET A 239 -2.12 9.35 18.67
N GLU A 240 -1.61 8.14 18.92
CA GLU A 240 -1.33 7.61 20.27
C GLU A 240 -2.56 7.59 21.19
N LYS A 241 -3.77 7.48 20.62
CA LYS A 241 -5.01 7.23 21.36
C LYS A 241 -5.14 5.73 21.65
N TRP A 242 -4.36 5.29 22.61
CA TRP A 242 -4.07 3.88 22.82
C TRP A 242 -5.30 3.05 23.20
N ALA A 243 -6.16 3.55 24.09
CA ALA A 243 -7.35 2.83 24.52
C ALA A 243 -8.35 2.64 23.36
N GLU A 244 -8.54 3.71 22.57
CA GLU A 244 -9.39 3.70 21.39
C GLU A 244 -8.83 2.81 20.29
N ALA A 245 -7.51 2.85 20.06
CA ALA A 245 -6.86 1.99 19.08
C ALA A 245 -7.03 0.49 19.43
N ALA A 246 -6.86 0.14 20.72
CA ALA A 246 -7.06 -1.24 21.19
C ALA A 246 -8.52 -1.70 21.05
N SER A 247 -9.48 -0.83 21.36
CA SER A 247 -10.91 -1.13 21.25
C SER A 247 -11.33 -1.30 19.79
N ASP A 248 -10.95 -0.37 18.91
CA ASP A 248 -11.30 -0.43 17.49
C ASP A 248 -10.65 -1.63 16.79
N ALA A 249 -9.40 -1.96 17.13
CA ALA A 249 -8.74 -3.14 16.57
C ALA A 249 -9.42 -4.46 17.01
N ALA A 250 -9.97 -4.51 18.24
CA ALA A 250 -10.74 -5.67 18.73
C ALA A 250 -12.06 -5.83 17.97
N GLU A 251 -12.80 -4.72 17.74
CA GLU A 251 -14.02 -4.73 16.93
C GLU A 251 -13.72 -5.13 15.48
N ALA A 252 -12.64 -4.60 14.91
CA ALA A 252 -12.24 -4.87 13.54
C ALA A 252 -11.95 -6.36 13.30
N VAL A 253 -11.19 -7.02 14.21
CA VAL A 253 -10.74 -8.41 14.02
C VAL A 253 -11.79 -9.45 14.41
N ALA A 254 -12.92 -9.03 14.98
CA ALA A 254 -13.94 -9.95 15.46
C ALA A 254 -14.45 -10.88 14.34
N GLY A 255 -14.30 -12.19 14.52
CA GLY A 255 -14.68 -13.19 13.50
C GLY A 255 -13.64 -13.49 12.44
N TYR A 256 -12.52 -12.77 12.41
CA TYR A 256 -11.37 -13.10 11.57
C TYR A 256 -10.32 -13.89 12.35
N THR A 257 -9.58 -14.72 11.66
CA THR A 257 -8.47 -15.50 12.22
C THR A 257 -7.23 -15.38 11.35
N PRO A 258 -6.03 -15.30 11.95
CA PRO A 258 -4.78 -15.39 11.19
C PRO A 258 -4.65 -16.71 10.45
N TYR A 259 -3.79 -16.77 9.44
CA TYR A 259 -3.36 -18.02 8.83
C TYR A 259 -2.79 -18.97 9.90
N ALA A 260 -3.23 -20.22 9.88
CA ALA A 260 -2.60 -21.27 10.69
C ALA A 260 -1.18 -21.58 10.17
N ILE A 261 -0.31 -22.10 11.03
CA ILE A 261 1.05 -22.54 10.62
C ILE A 261 0.97 -23.53 9.47
N SER A 262 0.00 -24.43 9.48
CA SER A 262 -0.21 -25.44 8.42
C SER A 262 -0.65 -24.87 7.06
N GLU A 263 -1.11 -23.62 7.03
CA GLU A 263 -1.48 -22.92 5.78
C GLU A 263 -0.29 -22.15 5.19
N LEU A 264 0.73 -21.86 6.01
CA LEU A 264 1.92 -21.13 5.62
C LEU A 264 3.02 -22.10 5.15
N THR A 265 2.76 -22.86 4.09
CA THR A 265 3.65 -23.92 3.56
C THR A 265 4.14 -23.65 2.15
N GLN A 266 3.60 -22.65 1.48
CA GLN A 266 3.93 -22.29 0.09
C GLN A 266 3.67 -20.80 -0.15
N PRO A 267 4.20 -20.21 -1.24
CA PRO A 267 3.90 -18.83 -1.61
C PRO A 267 2.40 -18.57 -1.70
N GLY A 268 1.96 -17.46 -1.09
CA GLY A 268 0.54 -17.11 -1.00
C GLY A 268 0.33 -15.60 -1.02
N PHE A 269 -0.58 -15.09 -0.20
CA PHE A 269 -0.86 -13.65 -0.07
C PHE A 269 -1.22 -13.00 -1.41
N CYS A 270 -2.00 -13.68 -2.24
CA CYS A 270 -2.36 -13.23 -3.60
C CYS A 270 -3.84 -13.37 -3.95
N ASP A 271 -4.69 -13.80 -3.02
CA ASP A 271 -6.10 -14.06 -3.28
C ASP A 271 -6.99 -13.50 -2.16
N ALA A 272 -7.98 -12.70 -2.52
CA ALA A 272 -8.92 -12.14 -1.59
C ALA A 272 -9.87 -13.17 -0.93
N SER A 273 -9.89 -14.42 -1.40
CA SER A 273 -10.61 -15.51 -0.72
C SER A 273 -9.97 -15.91 0.62
N ASP A 274 -8.70 -15.56 0.85
CA ASP A 274 -7.97 -15.83 2.08
C ASP A 274 -8.72 -15.36 3.32
N HIS A 275 -8.95 -16.24 4.29
CA HIS A 275 -9.83 -15.97 5.43
C HIS A 275 -9.28 -14.90 6.40
N SER A 276 -7.97 -14.69 6.46
CA SER A 276 -7.36 -13.66 7.30
C SER A 276 -7.51 -12.26 6.73
N TRP A 277 -7.79 -12.13 5.42
CA TRP A 277 -7.94 -10.84 4.77
C TRP A 277 -9.27 -10.19 5.09
N MET A 278 -9.22 -8.97 5.56
CA MET A 278 -10.37 -8.16 5.91
C MET A 278 -10.76 -7.24 4.75
N TRP A 279 -9.79 -6.69 4.01
CA TRP A 279 -10.00 -5.78 2.90
C TRP A 279 -8.92 -5.95 1.85
N ALA A 280 -9.30 -5.83 0.56
CA ALA A 280 -8.40 -6.10 -0.56
C ALA A 280 -8.66 -5.19 -1.77
N LEU A 281 -7.62 -4.91 -2.54
CA LEU A 281 -7.77 -4.53 -3.96
C LEU A 281 -8.00 -5.80 -4.76
N LEU A 282 -9.16 -5.89 -5.39
CA LEU A 282 -9.46 -6.97 -6.31
C LEU A 282 -8.90 -6.61 -7.69
N ILE A 283 -7.96 -7.39 -8.18
CA ILE A 283 -7.27 -7.15 -9.45
C ILE A 283 -7.60 -8.32 -10.40
N PRO A 284 -8.61 -8.15 -11.27
CA PRO A 284 -8.97 -9.17 -12.24
C PRO A 284 -7.83 -9.47 -13.21
N ALA A 285 -7.66 -10.72 -13.60
CA ALA A 285 -6.67 -11.14 -14.59
C ALA A 285 -6.81 -10.38 -15.94
N THR A 286 -8.03 -9.96 -16.28
CA THR A 286 -8.29 -9.13 -17.48
C THR A 286 -7.71 -7.71 -17.37
N VAL A 287 -7.38 -7.25 -16.17
CA VAL A 287 -6.76 -5.93 -15.92
C VAL A 287 -5.26 -6.09 -15.81
N ALA A 288 -4.79 -7.09 -15.06
CA ALA A 288 -3.37 -7.34 -14.86
C ALA A 288 -2.71 -7.96 -16.11
N GLY A 289 -3.32 -9.02 -16.66
CA GLY A 289 -2.82 -9.68 -17.86
C GLY A 289 -1.34 -10.05 -17.77
N GLU A 290 -0.61 -9.82 -18.86
CA GLU A 290 0.85 -10.00 -18.96
C GLU A 290 1.62 -8.71 -18.69
N GLU A 291 0.97 -7.68 -18.10
CA GLU A 291 1.57 -6.37 -17.88
C GLU A 291 2.69 -6.39 -16.83
N LEU A 292 3.76 -5.65 -17.10
CA LEU A 292 4.90 -5.51 -16.19
C LEU A 292 4.61 -4.54 -15.03
N ALA A 293 3.68 -3.60 -15.22
CA ALA A 293 3.23 -2.66 -14.19
C ALA A 293 2.21 -3.31 -13.23
N THR A 294 2.58 -4.44 -12.64
CA THR A 294 1.77 -5.19 -11.69
C THR A 294 2.60 -5.61 -10.48
N TRP A 295 1.95 -5.86 -9.35
CA TRP A 295 2.69 -6.25 -8.16
C TRP A 295 3.36 -7.64 -8.27
N PRO A 296 2.79 -8.68 -8.93
CA PRO A 296 3.50 -9.94 -9.09
C PRO A 296 4.79 -9.79 -9.89
N SER A 297 4.82 -8.86 -10.88
CA SER A 297 6.01 -8.54 -11.66
C SER A 297 7.08 -7.80 -10.86
N GLN A 298 6.69 -6.91 -9.94
CA GLN A 298 7.61 -5.98 -9.28
C GLN A 298 8.00 -6.38 -7.84
N ILE A 299 7.16 -7.17 -7.16
CA ILE A 299 7.37 -7.60 -5.77
C ILE A 299 7.53 -9.12 -5.68
N GLY A 300 6.71 -9.88 -6.43
CA GLY A 300 6.73 -11.34 -6.43
C GLY A 300 7.98 -11.91 -7.08
N SER A 301 8.32 -13.16 -6.71
CA SER A 301 9.50 -13.85 -7.25
C SER A 301 9.15 -14.94 -8.27
N PHE A 302 7.86 -15.16 -8.55
CA PHE A 302 7.39 -16.34 -9.25
C PHE A 302 6.66 -16.06 -10.58
N SER A 303 6.61 -14.81 -11.02
CA SER A 303 6.07 -14.49 -12.34
C SER A 303 7.01 -14.92 -13.46
N GLY A 304 6.47 -15.54 -14.50
CA GLY A 304 7.18 -15.88 -15.73
C GLY A 304 7.38 -14.67 -16.67
N ASN A 305 6.81 -13.52 -16.34
CA ASN A 305 6.98 -12.26 -17.07
C ASN A 305 7.16 -11.12 -16.07
N SER A 306 8.37 -10.90 -15.56
CA SER A 306 8.60 -9.94 -14.48
C SER A 306 9.96 -9.28 -14.50
N TYR A 307 10.01 -8.07 -13.99
CA TYR A 307 11.25 -7.37 -13.69
C TYR A 307 12.10 -8.09 -12.66
N THR A 308 11.49 -8.65 -11.61
CA THR A 308 12.22 -9.39 -10.58
C THR A 308 12.98 -10.57 -11.13
N ALA A 309 12.37 -11.32 -12.05
CA ALA A 309 12.99 -12.49 -12.64
C ALA A 309 14.02 -12.15 -13.73
N TYR A 310 13.72 -11.21 -14.64
CA TYR A 310 14.61 -10.85 -15.76
C TYR A 310 15.93 -10.24 -15.30
N GLY A 311 15.89 -9.31 -14.36
CA GLY A 311 17.04 -8.52 -13.96
C GLY A 311 17.68 -8.98 -12.67
N ALA A 312 17.27 -10.12 -12.11
CA ALA A 312 17.64 -10.54 -10.75
C ALA A 312 17.34 -9.47 -9.68
N ILE A 313 16.31 -8.66 -9.90
CA ILE A 313 15.88 -7.55 -9.02
C ILE A 313 14.97 -8.08 -7.91
N TYR A 314 15.19 -9.30 -7.47
CA TYR A 314 14.38 -9.91 -6.42
C TYR A 314 14.39 -9.07 -5.14
N ARG A 315 13.21 -8.78 -4.61
CA ARG A 315 13.07 -8.07 -3.34
C ARG A 315 13.53 -8.99 -2.21
N GLN A 316 14.46 -8.52 -1.42
CA GLN A 316 15.11 -9.29 -0.35
C GLN A 316 14.77 -8.68 1.01
N ILE A 317 14.62 -9.51 2.02
CA ILE A 317 14.64 -9.02 3.38
C ILE A 317 16.06 -8.55 3.74
N ASN A 318 16.16 -7.45 4.49
CA ASN A 318 17.43 -7.04 5.05
C ASN A 318 17.98 -8.11 6.01
N SER A 319 19.25 -8.48 5.85
CA SER A 319 19.90 -9.51 6.66
C SER A 319 19.85 -9.23 8.16
N LEU A 320 19.86 -7.95 8.58
CA LEU A 320 19.70 -7.55 9.98
C LEU A 320 18.32 -7.96 10.54
N LEU A 321 17.26 -7.79 9.75
CA LEU A 321 15.91 -8.19 10.14
C LEU A 321 15.76 -9.71 10.08
N TYR A 322 16.27 -10.36 9.03
CA TYR A 322 16.24 -11.82 8.88
C TYR A 322 16.89 -12.54 10.07
N ALA A 323 18.01 -12.01 10.56
CA ALA A 323 18.73 -12.55 11.71
C ALA A 323 17.94 -12.50 13.04
N LYS A 324 16.86 -11.72 13.11
CA LYS A 324 15.98 -11.63 14.28
C LYS A 324 14.83 -12.64 14.26
N ILE A 325 14.63 -13.35 13.15
CA ILE A 325 13.58 -14.36 13.01
C ILE A 325 14.14 -15.67 13.58
N ALA A 326 13.45 -16.23 14.58
CA ALA A 326 13.83 -17.51 15.18
C ALA A 326 13.76 -18.66 14.17
N ASP A 327 14.59 -19.69 14.33
CA ASP A 327 14.56 -20.87 13.44
C ASP A 327 13.25 -21.68 13.60
N THR A 328 12.55 -21.51 14.72
CA THR A 328 11.24 -22.13 15.00
C THR A 328 10.06 -21.35 14.42
N ASP A 329 10.29 -20.13 13.93
CA ASP A 329 9.26 -19.27 13.36
C ASP A 329 9.01 -19.63 11.89
N VAL A 330 7.79 -20.05 11.57
CA VAL A 330 7.41 -20.45 10.20
C VAL A 330 7.67 -19.34 9.17
N ARG A 331 7.58 -18.08 9.57
CA ARG A 331 7.81 -16.93 8.68
C ARG A 331 9.24 -16.84 8.16
N LYS A 332 10.22 -17.48 8.83
CA LYS A 332 11.60 -17.55 8.32
C LYS A 332 11.64 -18.19 6.92
N SER A 333 10.71 -19.08 6.63
CA SER A 333 10.53 -19.71 5.33
C SER A 333 10.05 -18.78 4.21
N TRP A 334 9.60 -17.57 4.54
CA TRP A 334 9.17 -16.57 3.54
C TRP A 334 10.31 -15.97 2.73
N TRP A 335 11.55 -16.27 3.11
CA TRP A 335 12.75 -15.82 2.41
C TRP A 335 13.73 -16.97 2.25
N LEU A 336 14.57 -16.87 1.23
CA LEU A 336 15.69 -17.78 1.05
C LEU A 336 16.75 -17.53 2.13
N ASP A 337 17.38 -18.60 2.59
CA ASP A 337 18.57 -18.51 3.44
C ASP A 337 19.83 -18.15 2.63
N LEU A 338 21.00 -18.14 3.29
CA LEU A 338 22.31 -17.91 2.65
C LEU A 338 22.66 -18.95 1.57
N ASN A 339 22.07 -20.15 1.63
CA ASN A 339 22.29 -21.23 0.67
C ASN A 339 21.23 -21.24 -0.45
N GLN A 340 20.38 -20.20 -0.52
CA GLN A 340 19.26 -20.08 -1.46
C GLN A 340 18.22 -21.20 -1.27
N GLN A 341 17.90 -21.54 -0.02
CA GLN A 341 16.94 -22.56 0.35
C GLN A 341 15.80 -21.98 1.18
N SER A 342 14.61 -22.54 1.00
CA SER A 342 13.43 -22.31 1.83
C SER A 342 12.50 -23.51 1.78
N PRO A 343 11.90 -23.94 2.89
CA PRO A 343 10.83 -24.95 2.91
C PRO A 343 9.68 -24.63 1.93
N TYR A 344 9.42 -23.36 1.66
CA TYR A 344 8.39 -22.91 0.71
C TYR A 344 8.61 -23.38 -0.73
N LEU A 345 9.83 -23.77 -1.11
CA LEU A 345 10.13 -24.25 -2.44
C LEU A 345 9.93 -25.76 -2.61
N GLU A 346 9.84 -26.56 -1.53
CA GLU A 346 9.96 -28.01 -1.58
C GLU A 346 8.99 -28.68 -2.56
N GLU A 347 7.73 -28.24 -2.57
CA GLU A 347 6.68 -28.82 -3.42
C GLU A 347 6.47 -28.06 -4.74
N LEU A 348 7.26 -27.02 -5.00
CA LEU A 348 7.09 -26.19 -6.19
C LEU A 348 7.81 -26.77 -7.41
N THR A 349 7.29 -26.38 -8.58
CA THR A 349 7.93 -26.66 -9.88
C THR A 349 7.90 -25.42 -10.75
N TRP A 350 8.98 -25.21 -11.53
CA TRP A 350 9.05 -24.18 -12.57
C TRP A 350 9.47 -24.84 -13.88
N THR A 351 8.65 -24.73 -14.91
CA THR A 351 8.92 -25.36 -16.21
C THR A 351 9.52 -24.34 -17.17
N ASP A 352 10.67 -24.68 -17.75
CA ASP A 352 11.21 -24.02 -18.94
C ASP A 352 10.62 -24.73 -20.18
N GLU A 353 9.52 -24.17 -20.68
CA GLU A 353 8.82 -24.79 -21.83
C GLU A 353 9.67 -24.79 -23.09
N ALA A 354 10.54 -23.80 -23.28
CA ALA A 354 11.40 -23.71 -24.46
C ALA A 354 12.45 -24.81 -24.50
N LYS A 355 12.92 -25.28 -23.34
CA LYS A 355 13.92 -26.36 -23.22
C LYS A 355 13.34 -27.71 -22.78
N GLY A 356 12.08 -27.71 -22.32
CA GLY A 356 11.46 -28.89 -21.72
C GLY A 356 12.09 -29.30 -20.39
N ILE A 357 12.70 -28.36 -19.65
CA ILE A 357 13.34 -28.59 -18.36
C ILE A 357 12.36 -28.21 -17.24
N VAL A 358 12.25 -29.10 -16.25
CA VAL A 358 11.45 -28.85 -15.05
C VAL A 358 12.38 -28.72 -13.85
N TYR A 359 12.45 -27.51 -13.28
CA TYR A 359 13.13 -27.23 -12.01
C TYR A 359 12.18 -27.55 -10.86
N LYS A 360 12.69 -28.18 -9.80
CA LYS A 360 11.87 -28.61 -8.65
C LYS A 360 12.52 -28.21 -7.35
N GLY A 361 11.69 -27.89 -6.36
CA GLY A 361 12.14 -27.58 -5.02
C GLY A 361 13.21 -26.49 -5.01
N GLN A 362 14.27 -26.72 -4.29
CA GLN A 362 15.37 -25.74 -4.10
C GLN A 362 16.11 -25.39 -5.40
N ASP A 363 16.01 -26.19 -6.45
CA ASP A 363 16.62 -25.89 -7.75
C ASP A 363 15.94 -24.70 -8.44
N ILE A 364 14.68 -24.40 -8.08
CA ILE A 364 13.95 -23.23 -8.59
C ILE A 364 14.71 -21.94 -8.30
N ALA A 365 15.26 -21.79 -7.09
CA ALA A 365 16.00 -20.58 -6.72
C ALA A 365 17.25 -20.36 -7.57
N LYS A 366 17.89 -21.45 -8.01
CA LYS A 366 19.14 -21.44 -8.80
C LYS A 366 18.92 -21.46 -10.31
N ALA A 367 17.68 -21.67 -10.74
CA ALA A 367 17.35 -21.77 -12.15
C ALA A 367 17.59 -20.45 -12.89
N ARG A 368 18.22 -20.56 -14.06
CA ARG A 368 18.34 -19.49 -15.05
C ARG A 368 17.62 -19.90 -16.31
N ILE A 369 16.58 -19.20 -16.65
CA ILE A 369 15.77 -19.45 -17.84
C ILE A 369 15.89 -18.22 -18.71
N ALA A 370 16.45 -18.36 -19.91
CA ALA A 370 16.69 -17.23 -20.81
C ALA A 370 15.41 -16.40 -21.01
N ASP A 371 15.56 -15.09 -20.88
CA ASP A 371 14.52 -14.07 -21.06
C ASP A 371 13.32 -14.17 -20.09
N VAL A 372 13.34 -15.04 -19.09
CA VAL A 372 12.24 -15.18 -18.13
C VAL A 372 12.68 -15.29 -16.68
N LYS A 373 13.88 -15.78 -16.37
CA LYS A 373 14.30 -15.97 -14.98
C LYS A 373 15.83 -16.01 -14.80
N GLU A 374 16.31 -15.10 -13.95
CA GLU A 374 17.63 -15.18 -13.34
C GLU A 374 17.58 -15.91 -11.99
N ALA A 375 18.73 -16.38 -11.50
CA ALA A 375 18.83 -16.99 -10.19
C ALA A 375 18.45 -16.01 -9.08
N MET A 376 17.70 -16.49 -8.09
CA MET A 376 17.33 -15.71 -6.91
C MET A 376 18.54 -15.57 -5.97
N PRO A 377 18.97 -14.36 -5.59
CA PRO A 377 20.01 -14.21 -4.58
C PRO A 377 19.52 -14.67 -3.19
N PRO A 378 20.44 -14.89 -2.22
CA PRO A 378 20.06 -15.12 -0.83
C PRO A 378 19.14 -14.03 -0.31
N TYR A 379 18.27 -14.37 0.63
CA TYR A 379 17.27 -13.49 1.24
C TYR A 379 16.15 -13.02 0.31
N SER A 380 16.09 -13.48 -0.95
CA SER A 380 14.95 -13.20 -1.84
C SER A 380 13.65 -13.68 -1.23
N ASN A 381 12.60 -12.87 -1.35
CA ASN A 381 11.31 -13.26 -0.85
C ASN A 381 10.69 -14.38 -1.68
N VAL A 382 10.08 -15.32 -0.99
CA VAL A 382 9.23 -16.38 -1.54
C VAL A 382 7.85 -16.40 -0.85
N LYS A 383 7.53 -15.30 -0.16
CA LYS A 383 6.25 -15.08 0.53
C LYS A 383 5.08 -14.99 -0.44
N PHE A 384 5.25 -14.16 -1.48
CA PHE A 384 4.17 -13.80 -2.38
C PHE A 384 4.09 -14.77 -3.57
N GLY A 385 2.91 -15.37 -3.75
CA GLY A 385 2.55 -16.16 -4.91
C GLY A 385 1.82 -15.36 -5.99
N GLN A 386 1.18 -16.07 -6.91
CA GLN A 386 0.19 -15.55 -7.86
C GLN A 386 -0.85 -16.63 -8.14
N ARG A 387 -2.08 -16.23 -8.49
CA ARG A 387 -3.20 -17.18 -8.66
C ARG A 387 -2.99 -18.17 -9.80
N SER A 388 -2.41 -17.72 -10.90
CA SER A 388 -2.11 -18.57 -12.07
C SER A 388 -0.93 -19.53 -11.85
N GLY A 389 -0.26 -19.46 -10.69
CA GLY A 389 0.81 -20.40 -10.31
C GLY A 389 2.20 -19.98 -10.76
N ILE A 390 3.18 -20.77 -10.32
CA ILE A 390 4.60 -20.51 -10.50
C ILE A 390 4.98 -20.57 -11.97
N GLY A 391 5.68 -19.52 -12.44
CA GLY A 391 6.18 -19.45 -13.82
C GLY A 391 5.13 -19.02 -14.85
N SER A 392 3.89 -18.79 -14.43
CA SER A 392 2.88 -18.22 -15.31
C SER A 392 3.26 -16.79 -15.73
N PRO A 393 3.10 -16.41 -17.01
CA PRO A 393 3.31 -15.04 -17.45
C PRO A 393 2.16 -14.10 -17.03
N TYR A 394 1.04 -14.66 -16.58
CA TYR A 394 -0.09 -13.87 -16.12
C TYR A 394 0.19 -13.34 -14.70
N ASN A 395 0.26 -12.02 -14.59
CA ASN A 395 0.55 -11.33 -13.34
C ASN A 395 -0.73 -11.10 -12.54
N ASP A 396 -1.43 -12.17 -12.19
CA ASP A 396 -2.71 -12.11 -11.51
C ASP A 396 -2.60 -12.35 -10.00
N GLY A 397 -3.22 -11.47 -9.26
CA GLY A 397 -3.27 -11.55 -7.80
C GLY A 397 -3.95 -10.32 -7.23
N ASP A 398 -4.77 -10.53 -6.21
CA ASP A 398 -5.33 -9.45 -5.42
C ASP A 398 -4.28 -8.89 -4.46
N TRP A 399 -4.50 -7.69 -3.94
CA TRP A 399 -3.59 -7.08 -2.97
C TRP A 399 -4.28 -6.86 -1.63
N CYS A 400 -3.66 -7.32 -0.55
CA CYS A 400 -4.19 -7.15 0.80
C CYS A 400 -4.04 -5.70 1.27
N LEU A 401 -5.14 -5.09 1.71
CA LEU A 401 -5.17 -3.75 2.31
C LEU A 401 -5.31 -3.79 3.83
N MET A 402 -5.89 -4.87 4.36
CA MET A 402 -6.08 -5.08 5.80
C MET A 402 -6.29 -6.57 6.08
N ARG A 403 -5.65 -7.07 7.14
CA ARG A 403 -5.80 -8.47 7.58
C ARG A 403 -5.75 -8.59 9.10
N ALA A 404 -6.25 -9.72 9.59
CA ALA A 404 -6.44 -10.01 11.02
C ALA A 404 -5.15 -9.82 11.85
N GLU A 405 -4.01 -10.23 11.31
CA GLU A 405 -2.72 -10.17 11.99
C GLU A 405 -2.30 -8.73 12.33
N GLU A 406 -2.57 -7.80 11.42
CA GLU A 406 -2.31 -6.38 11.68
C GLU A 406 -3.12 -5.88 12.87
N MET A 407 -4.41 -6.21 12.91
CA MET A 407 -5.31 -5.76 13.99
C MET A 407 -4.91 -6.33 15.33
N LEU A 408 -4.49 -7.60 15.40
CA LEU A 408 -3.98 -8.22 16.62
C LEU A 408 -2.70 -7.53 17.12
N LEU A 409 -1.80 -7.17 16.21
CA LEU A 409 -0.56 -6.46 16.55
C LEU A 409 -0.84 -5.02 17.00
N ILE A 410 -1.80 -4.30 16.38
CA ILE A 410 -2.26 -3.00 16.87
C ILE A 410 -2.85 -3.15 18.28
N GLN A 411 -3.71 -4.15 18.51
CA GLN A 411 -4.33 -4.37 19.80
C GLN A 411 -3.31 -4.66 20.90
N ALA A 412 -2.28 -5.46 20.61
CA ALA A 412 -1.22 -5.81 21.57
C ALA A 412 -0.41 -4.57 22.00
N GLU A 413 0.06 -3.77 21.03
CA GLU A 413 0.80 -2.53 21.31
C GLU A 413 -0.06 -1.52 22.07
N ALA A 414 -1.26 -1.27 21.56
CA ALA A 414 -2.13 -0.24 22.10
C ALA A 414 -2.59 -0.55 23.52
N LYS A 415 -2.90 -1.82 23.85
CA LYS A 415 -3.21 -2.22 25.24
C LYS A 415 -2.04 -1.96 26.18
N ALA A 416 -0.83 -2.33 25.78
CA ALA A 416 0.36 -2.11 26.61
C ALA A 416 0.57 -0.62 26.88
N LYS A 417 0.50 0.20 25.83
CA LYS A 417 0.66 1.66 25.92
C LYS A 417 -0.49 2.34 26.69
N ALA A 418 -1.68 1.75 26.70
CA ALA A 418 -2.80 2.18 27.57
C ALA A 418 -2.64 1.78 29.04
N GLY A 419 -1.55 1.09 29.40
CA GLY A 419 -1.26 0.67 30.78
C GLY A 419 -1.57 -0.81 31.09
N ASP A 420 -2.17 -1.56 30.17
CA ASP A 420 -2.43 -3.00 30.30
C ASP A 420 -1.32 -3.82 29.60
N VAL A 421 -0.10 -3.74 30.14
CA VAL A 421 1.06 -4.46 29.60
C VAL A 421 0.83 -5.98 29.58
N ALA A 422 0.21 -6.53 30.63
CA ALA A 422 -0.07 -7.96 30.71
C ALA A 422 -1.07 -8.42 29.64
N GLY A 423 -2.12 -7.63 29.41
CA GLY A 423 -3.10 -7.90 28.36
C GLY A 423 -2.51 -7.78 26.95
N GLY A 424 -1.68 -6.75 26.70
CA GLY A 424 -0.97 -6.61 25.43
C GLY A 424 -0.02 -7.78 25.17
N LYS A 425 0.77 -8.18 26.18
CA LYS A 425 1.66 -9.34 26.11
C LYS A 425 0.91 -10.64 25.82
N SER A 426 -0.23 -10.87 26.49
CA SER A 426 -1.06 -12.06 26.27
C SER A 426 -1.56 -12.16 24.83
N ILE A 427 -1.96 -11.03 24.21
CA ILE A 427 -2.40 -11.00 22.81
C ILE A 427 -1.22 -11.32 21.89
N LEU A 428 -0.06 -10.70 22.09
CA LEU A 428 1.13 -10.94 21.28
C LEU A 428 1.57 -12.41 21.35
N GLU A 429 1.68 -12.96 22.57
CA GLU A 429 2.06 -14.37 22.78
C GLU A 429 1.04 -15.32 22.17
N SER A 430 -0.26 -15.08 22.39
CA SER A 430 -1.32 -15.90 21.80
C SER A 430 -1.25 -15.93 20.28
N PHE A 431 -1.05 -14.77 19.64
CA PHE A 431 -0.92 -14.68 18.19
C PHE A 431 0.32 -15.42 17.71
N VAL A 432 1.51 -15.07 18.23
CA VAL A 432 2.77 -15.62 17.71
C VAL A 432 2.88 -17.11 18.01
N GLN A 433 2.56 -17.57 19.22
CA GLN A 433 2.62 -19.00 19.58
C GLN A 433 1.67 -19.86 18.76
N THR A 434 0.45 -19.38 18.54
CA THR A 434 -0.57 -20.17 17.85
C THR A 434 -0.34 -20.24 16.34
N TYR A 435 0.13 -19.12 15.75
CA TYR A 435 0.07 -18.95 14.32
C TYR A 435 1.45 -18.76 13.64
N ARG A 436 2.56 -18.62 14.41
CA ARG A 436 3.87 -18.33 13.82
C ARG A 436 5.01 -19.14 14.42
N ASP A 437 5.19 -19.07 15.72
CA ASP A 437 6.29 -19.71 16.44
C ASP A 437 5.83 -20.27 17.79
N PRO A 438 5.55 -21.58 17.91
CA PRO A 438 5.13 -22.18 19.16
C PRO A 438 6.09 -22.03 20.33
N ALA A 439 7.36 -21.69 20.05
CA ALA A 439 8.39 -21.48 21.07
C ALA A 439 8.52 -20.02 21.51
N PHE A 440 7.78 -19.10 20.92
CA PHE A 440 7.85 -17.68 21.24
C PHE A 440 7.44 -17.39 22.69
N ILE A 441 8.26 -16.63 23.38
CA ILE A 441 7.97 -16.09 24.70
C ILE A 441 8.40 -14.63 24.72
N SER A 442 7.47 -13.73 25.00
CA SER A 442 7.75 -12.31 25.16
C SER A 442 8.62 -12.08 26.40
N LYS A 443 9.68 -11.30 26.25
CA LYS A 443 10.58 -10.90 27.33
C LYS A 443 10.26 -9.52 27.88
N ALA A 444 9.31 -8.82 27.30
CA ALA A 444 8.96 -7.46 27.67
C ALA A 444 8.46 -7.38 29.11
N ALA A 445 9.00 -6.41 29.87
CA ALA A 445 8.61 -6.08 31.24
C ALA A 445 7.94 -4.69 31.33
N SER A 446 8.02 -3.90 30.27
CA SER A 446 7.42 -2.56 30.17
C SER A 446 6.60 -2.40 28.90
N ALA A 447 5.81 -1.31 28.82
CA ALA A 447 5.05 -0.97 27.61
C ALA A 447 5.96 -0.64 26.43
N GLU A 448 7.09 0.00 26.69
CA GLU A 448 8.09 0.35 25.68
C GLU A 448 8.74 -0.91 25.11
N GLU A 449 9.19 -1.81 25.97
CA GLU A 449 9.79 -3.08 25.54
C GLU A 449 8.80 -3.92 24.75
N LEU A 450 7.52 -3.95 25.17
CA LEU A 450 6.48 -4.68 24.43
C LEU A 450 6.18 -4.00 23.09
N SER A 451 6.17 -2.68 23.03
CA SER A 451 6.02 -1.93 21.78
C SER A 451 7.15 -2.27 20.79
N ASP A 452 8.39 -2.40 21.27
CA ASP A 452 9.53 -2.79 20.45
C ASP A 452 9.43 -4.25 19.96
N GLU A 453 8.96 -5.18 20.82
CA GLU A 453 8.68 -6.57 20.40
C GLU A 453 7.54 -6.62 19.36
N VAL A 454 6.44 -5.90 19.58
CA VAL A 454 5.35 -5.81 18.59
C VAL A 454 5.84 -5.19 17.29
N TRP A 455 6.66 -4.14 17.35
CA TRP A 455 7.24 -3.53 16.16
C TRP A 455 8.11 -4.52 15.37
N LEU A 456 8.93 -5.35 16.05
CA LEU A 456 9.68 -6.42 15.38
C LEU A 456 8.73 -7.41 14.69
N GLN A 457 7.66 -7.83 15.40
CA GLN A 457 6.69 -8.75 14.83
C GLN A 457 5.95 -8.14 13.63
N ARG A 458 5.60 -6.85 13.66
CA ARG A 458 5.00 -6.13 12.53
C ARG A 458 5.94 -6.07 11.32
N ARG A 459 7.22 -5.78 11.52
CA ARG A 459 8.24 -5.74 10.44
C ARG A 459 8.39 -7.08 9.73
N ILE A 460 8.30 -8.20 10.47
CA ILE A 460 8.37 -9.56 9.91
C ILE A 460 7.04 -9.92 9.24
N GLU A 461 5.94 -9.77 9.95
CA GLU A 461 4.61 -10.20 9.53
C GLU A 461 4.14 -9.45 8.28
N LEU A 462 4.24 -8.12 8.32
CA LEU A 462 3.73 -7.22 7.30
C LEU A 462 4.80 -6.82 6.27
N TRP A 463 5.91 -7.54 6.21
CA TRP A 463 6.97 -7.29 5.25
C TRP A 463 6.43 -7.36 3.80
N GLY A 464 6.75 -6.35 3.00
CA GLY A 464 6.32 -6.24 1.61
C GLY A 464 4.90 -5.68 1.43
N GLU A 465 4.20 -5.32 2.54
CA GLU A 465 2.81 -4.83 2.51
C GLU A 465 2.68 -3.31 2.76
N GLY A 466 3.81 -2.58 2.87
CA GLY A 466 3.86 -1.11 2.91
C GLY A 466 3.75 -0.48 4.30
N PHE A 467 3.86 -1.25 5.39
CA PHE A 467 3.69 -0.75 6.76
C PHE A 467 4.98 -0.28 7.43
N ALA A 468 6.12 -0.81 7.02
CA ALA A 468 7.38 -0.66 7.75
C ALA A 468 7.81 0.81 7.91
N MET A 469 7.66 1.64 6.88
CA MET A 469 8.03 3.05 6.93
C MET A 469 7.12 3.86 7.86
N ALA A 470 5.79 3.62 7.83
CA ALA A 470 4.85 4.30 8.72
C ALA A 470 5.14 4.00 10.19
N ASP A 471 5.44 2.74 10.51
CA ASP A 471 5.81 2.35 11.87
C ASP A 471 7.11 3.03 12.34
N LYS A 472 8.12 3.14 11.47
CA LYS A 472 9.36 3.87 11.80
C LYS A 472 9.11 5.37 12.03
N MET A 473 8.26 5.99 11.22
CA MET A 473 7.90 7.40 11.37
C MET A 473 7.16 7.66 12.69
N ARG A 474 6.12 6.87 13.01
CA ARG A 474 5.32 7.07 14.24
C ARG A 474 6.08 6.74 15.53
N LEU A 475 6.98 5.74 15.47
CA LEU A 475 7.81 5.31 16.61
C LEU A 475 9.12 6.09 16.74
N GLU A 476 9.37 7.06 15.85
CA GLU A 476 10.63 7.82 15.78
C GLU A 476 11.88 6.93 15.74
N LYS A 477 11.81 5.84 14.97
CA LYS A 477 12.94 4.92 14.79
C LYS A 477 13.83 5.35 13.62
N ASN A 478 15.14 5.23 13.81
CA ASN A 478 16.11 5.45 12.74
C ASN A 478 15.90 4.43 11.60
N ILE A 479 16.16 4.86 10.37
CA ILE A 479 16.29 3.94 9.25
C ILE A 479 17.68 3.33 9.31
N VAL A 480 17.77 2.07 9.70
CA VAL A 480 19.04 1.33 9.80
C VAL A 480 19.04 0.23 8.74
N ARG A 481 19.92 0.38 7.76
CA ARG A 481 20.10 -0.56 6.65
C ARG A 481 21.29 -1.49 6.86
N PHE A 482 22.35 -0.98 7.47
CA PHE A 482 23.58 -1.70 7.69
C PHE A 482 24.21 -1.34 9.03
N LYS A 483 25.10 -2.22 9.52
CA LYS A 483 26.03 -1.95 10.62
C LYS A 483 27.42 -1.78 10.07
N ASN A 484 28.17 -0.83 10.60
CA ASN A 484 29.55 -0.64 10.21
C ASN A 484 30.38 -1.89 10.57
N GLY A 485 31.13 -2.43 9.62
CA GLY A 485 31.93 -3.65 9.79
C GLY A 485 31.14 -4.96 9.71
N ASP A 486 29.85 -4.93 9.34
CA ASP A 486 29.08 -6.16 9.07
C ASP A 486 29.33 -6.65 7.63
N GLU A 487 30.14 -7.70 7.52
CA GLU A 487 30.46 -8.36 6.24
C GLU A 487 29.33 -9.26 5.74
N THR A 488 28.28 -9.50 6.56
CA THR A 488 27.13 -10.34 6.20
C THR A 488 25.96 -9.55 5.60
N SER A 489 26.10 -8.24 5.53
CA SER A 489 25.06 -7.35 4.99
C SER A 489 24.78 -7.66 3.51
N ASN A 490 23.51 -7.85 3.17
CA ASN A 490 23.04 -7.95 1.79
C ASN A 490 22.66 -6.60 1.17
N VAL A 491 22.94 -5.51 1.85
CA VAL A 491 22.78 -4.16 1.30
C VAL A 491 23.97 -3.83 0.43
N ASP A 492 23.72 -3.45 -0.82
CA ASP A 492 24.78 -3.02 -1.73
C ASP A 492 25.49 -1.77 -1.21
N ASP A 493 26.79 -1.65 -1.51
CA ASP A 493 27.63 -0.59 -0.98
C ASP A 493 27.10 0.82 -1.33
N VAL A 494 26.48 1.00 -2.49
CA VAL A 494 25.91 2.29 -2.90
C VAL A 494 24.71 2.71 -2.05
N TYR A 495 24.03 1.76 -1.38
CA TYR A 495 22.88 2.01 -0.51
C TYR A 495 23.21 1.89 0.99
N LYS A 496 24.48 1.71 1.35
CA LYS A 496 24.94 1.67 2.75
C LYS A 496 24.98 3.07 3.36
N PHE A 497 23.79 3.55 3.72
CA PHE A 497 23.59 4.73 4.56
C PHE A 497 22.41 4.47 5.51
N ASN A 498 22.43 5.12 6.66
CA ASN A 498 21.34 5.13 7.63
C ASN A 498 20.83 6.57 7.78
N ILE A 499 19.55 6.73 8.15
CA ILE A 499 18.95 8.04 8.29
C ILE A 499 18.39 8.19 9.70
N ALA A 500 18.66 9.32 10.34
CA ALA A 500 18.14 9.62 11.66
C ALA A 500 16.61 9.81 11.64
N ALA A 501 15.94 9.36 12.69
CA ALA A 501 14.56 9.71 12.92
C ALA A 501 14.40 11.23 12.96
N GLY A 502 13.35 11.75 12.34
CA GLY A 502 13.10 13.19 12.28
C GLY A 502 13.95 13.95 11.25
N ASP A 503 14.79 13.28 10.44
CA ASP A 503 15.44 13.94 9.32
C ASP A 503 14.39 14.46 8.32
N PRO A 504 14.41 15.76 7.98
CA PRO A 504 13.41 16.33 7.07
C PRO A 504 13.38 15.70 5.67
N TRP A 505 14.42 15.00 5.25
CA TRP A 505 14.44 14.27 3.98
C TRP A 505 13.52 13.04 3.99
N LEU A 506 13.11 12.55 5.17
CA LEU A 506 12.12 11.47 5.29
C LEU A 506 10.73 11.89 4.82
N LEU A 507 10.39 13.19 4.90
CA LEU A 507 9.10 13.70 4.47
C LEU A 507 9.00 13.70 2.94
N LEU A 508 7.87 13.19 2.43
CA LEU A 508 7.56 13.28 1.01
C LEU A 508 7.40 14.73 0.57
N ARG A 509 7.82 15.01 -0.67
CA ARG A 509 7.70 16.32 -1.29
C ARG A 509 6.41 16.39 -2.13
N PHE A 510 5.79 17.56 -2.14
CA PHE A 510 4.73 17.84 -3.11
C PHE A 510 5.32 17.87 -4.51
N PRO A 511 4.65 17.28 -5.51
CA PRO A 511 5.14 17.34 -6.89
C PRO A 511 5.19 18.79 -7.39
N GLN A 512 6.16 19.07 -8.26
CA GLN A 512 6.32 20.42 -8.81
C GLN A 512 5.07 20.88 -9.58
N THR A 513 4.33 19.94 -10.18
CA THR A 513 3.06 20.20 -10.85
C THR A 513 2.01 20.77 -9.89
N GLU A 514 1.92 20.23 -8.67
CA GLU A 514 1.01 20.72 -7.64
C GLU A 514 1.43 22.10 -7.14
N ILE A 515 2.72 22.30 -6.85
CA ILE A 515 3.26 23.62 -6.46
C ILE A 515 2.96 24.71 -7.51
N ASN A 516 3.01 24.35 -8.80
CA ASN A 516 2.72 25.27 -9.89
C ASN A 516 1.23 25.55 -10.08
N ALA A 517 0.37 24.59 -9.77
CA ALA A 517 -1.08 24.69 -9.95
C ALA A 517 -1.80 25.29 -8.73
N ASN A 518 -1.33 25.02 -7.51
CA ASN A 518 -1.93 25.45 -6.26
C ASN A 518 -1.03 26.48 -5.56
N ASN A 519 -1.34 27.75 -5.73
CA ASN A 519 -0.54 28.87 -5.20
C ASN A 519 -0.50 28.94 -3.66
N ALA A 520 -1.34 28.21 -2.97
CA ALA A 520 -1.43 28.20 -1.52
C ALA A 520 -0.60 27.10 -0.85
N ILE A 521 -0.02 26.18 -1.63
CA ILE A 521 0.79 25.07 -1.10
C ILE A 521 2.23 25.50 -0.85
N GLU A 522 2.70 25.21 0.36
CA GLU A 522 4.11 25.31 0.75
C GLU A 522 4.77 23.91 0.69
N GLN A 523 5.99 23.84 0.12
CA GLN A 523 6.76 22.61 0.02
C GLN A 523 7.28 22.14 1.38
N ASN A 524 7.37 20.82 1.60
CA ASN A 524 8.22 20.25 2.64
C ASN A 524 9.69 20.50 2.26
N THR A 525 10.48 21.03 3.19
CA THR A 525 11.87 21.41 2.94
C THR A 525 12.81 20.84 4.00
N GLY A 526 14.12 20.97 3.76
CA GLY A 526 15.17 20.52 4.68
C GLY A 526 15.62 19.08 4.44
N GLY A 527 16.66 18.68 5.18
CA GLY A 527 17.38 17.43 4.94
C GLY A 527 18.21 17.46 3.65
N ASN A 528 18.99 16.42 3.45
CA ASN A 528 19.79 16.22 2.25
C ASN A 528 19.63 14.79 1.74
N LEU A 529 19.84 14.59 0.44
CA LEU A 529 19.91 13.26 -0.14
C LEU A 529 21.02 12.47 0.57
N PRO A 530 20.70 11.30 1.17
CA PRO A 530 21.67 10.49 1.88
C PRO A 530 22.82 10.05 0.95
N GLN A 531 24.02 9.96 1.51
CA GLN A 531 25.22 9.49 0.81
C GLN A 531 25.75 8.22 1.46
N THR A 532 26.42 7.38 0.68
CA THR A 532 27.10 6.17 1.19
C THR A 532 27.98 6.53 2.39
N GLY A 533 27.79 5.80 3.50
CA GLY A 533 28.50 6.00 4.76
C GLY A 533 27.79 6.90 5.76
N ASP A 534 26.77 7.65 5.35
CA ASP A 534 26.00 8.48 6.27
C ASP A 534 25.35 7.63 7.37
N GLY A 535 25.30 8.19 8.58
CA GLY A 535 24.58 7.57 9.71
C GLY A 535 25.09 6.22 10.16
N ALA A 536 26.34 5.82 9.84
CA ALA A 536 26.89 4.48 10.13
C ALA A 536 26.85 4.08 11.63
N THR A 537 26.72 5.04 12.54
CA THR A 537 26.60 4.81 13.99
C THR A 537 25.16 4.77 14.50
N LEU A 538 24.17 5.09 13.65
CA LEU A 538 22.78 5.04 14.04
C LEU A 538 22.32 3.62 14.35
N ARG A 539 21.41 3.50 15.30
CA ARG A 539 20.82 2.24 15.76
C ARG A 539 19.30 2.40 15.80
N ASP A 540 18.56 1.31 15.59
CA ASP A 540 17.09 1.31 15.71
C ASP A 540 16.61 0.73 17.06
N GLY A 541 17.51 0.11 17.82
CA GLY A 541 17.24 -0.48 19.12
C GLY A 541 16.61 -1.87 19.09
N VAL A 542 16.36 -2.44 17.91
CA VAL A 542 15.70 -3.74 17.73
C VAL A 542 16.52 -4.67 16.83
N THR A 543 16.97 -4.22 15.66
CA THR A 543 17.71 -5.07 14.70
C THR A 543 19.22 -4.92 14.80
N ASP A 544 19.72 -3.98 15.54
CA ASP A 544 21.15 -3.72 15.76
C ASP A 544 21.76 -4.36 17.02
#